data_c33bac8e9203a7ca85d0f9e7a41bcf02
#
_entry.id   c33bac8e9203a7ca85d0f9e7a41bcf02
#
_cell.length_a   1.000
_cell.length_b   1.000
_cell.length_c   1.000
_cell.angle_alpha   90.00
_cell.angle_beta   90.00
_cell.angle_gamma   90.00
#
_symmetry.space_group_name_H-M   'P 1'
#
loop_
_entity.id
_entity.type
_entity.pdbx_description
1 polymer ?
#
loop_
_entity_poly.entity_id
_entity_poly.type
_entity_poly.pdbx_seq_one_letter_code
_entity_poly.pdbx_strand_id
1 'polypeptide(L)'
;MDASGPQYGGAPSADKLLPTPTPATVVAPTETPLLGNLLASAQADFDCDGRADRLQFFARLPGGPRDAMILARLTLATAAVHETTLGSNDVAEPNPLIGIADVNGDGCDDAIVTVGQGASTVWTSFLVYADGALRRVEENGAPVMFLFAGSVRHGNSIECRRTKDTPEIVARGVSDYTSDYAWDLVEDVHHWYSRSQLVLWSTTRSVIAVSDAYAMPADHDRYWGLSCGNVKLAG
;
A
#
# COMPACT_ATOMS: atom_id res chain seq x y z
N MET A 1 -3.09 79.85 46.09
CA MET A 1 -2.05 79.26 45.21
C MET A 1 -2.74 78.18 44.37
N ASP A 2 -3.21 78.65 43.20
CA ASP A 2 -3.86 77.77 42.22
C ASP A 2 -2.80 77.04 41.41
N ALA A 3 -3.00 75.74 41.28
CA ALA A 3 -2.29 74.94 40.33
C ALA A 3 -3.27 74.19 39.43
N SER A 4 -3.59 74.83 38.32
CA SER A 4 -4.35 74.21 37.21
C SER A 4 -3.42 73.38 36.38
N GLY A 5 -3.63 72.07 36.37
CA GLY A 5 -2.94 71.14 35.47
C GLY A 5 -3.58 71.12 34.06
N PRO A 6 -2.82 70.87 33.00
CA PRO A 6 -3.32 70.92 31.62
C PRO A 6 -4.18 69.68 31.28
N GLN A 7 -5.35 69.96 30.72
CA GLN A 7 -6.18 68.93 30.07
C GLN A 7 -5.56 68.48 28.75
N TYR A 8 -5.26 67.22 28.65
CA TYR A 8 -4.88 66.59 27.38
C TYR A 8 -6.13 66.25 26.53
N GLY A 9 -6.11 66.77 25.32
CA GLY A 9 -7.14 66.63 24.32
C GLY A 9 -7.42 65.20 23.89
N GLY A 10 -8.62 65.06 23.35
CA GLY A 10 -9.25 63.82 22.96
C GLY A 10 -8.43 62.95 21.99
N ALA A 11 -8.63 61.67 22.13
CA ALA A 11 -8.10 60.67 21.24
C ALA A 11 -8.61 60.86 19.79
N PRO A 12 -7.77 60.63 18.78
CA PRO A 12 -8.18 60.69 17.39
C PRO A 12 -9.17 59.55 17.08
N SER A 13 -10.22 59.94 16.35
CA SER A 13 -11.25 59.05 15.81
C SER A 13 -10.55 57.88 15.04
N ALA A 14 -10.92 56.66 15.36
CA ALA A 14 -10.44 55.49 14.61
C ALA A 14 -10.94 55.58 13.17
N ASP A 15 -10.05 55.87 12.24
CA ASP A 15 -10.32 55.73 10.81
C ASP A 15 -10.77 54.27 10.55
N LYS A 16 -11.94 54.13 9.94
CA LYS A 16 -12.42 52.84 9.43
C LYS A 16 -11.43 52.37 8.36
N LEU A 17 -10.52 51.49 8.76
CA LEU A 17 -9.71 50.75 7.82
C LEU A 17 -10.63 49.90 6.94
N LEU A 18 -10.66 50.20 5.66
CA LEU A 18 -11.32 49.36 4.66
C LEU A 18 -10.67 47.94 4.74
N PRO A 19 -11.49 46.88 4.71
CA PRO A 19 -10.95 45.52 4.72
C PRO A 19 -10.03 45.33 3.51
N THR A 20 -8.79 44.98 3.77
CA THR A 20 -7.85 44.59 2.73
C THR A 20 -8.42 43.39 1.97
N PRO A 21 -8.54 43.44 0.62
CA PRO A 21 -9.07 42.34 -0.12
C PRO A 21 -8.18 41.12 0.11
N THR A 22 -8.75 40.03 0.62
CA THR A 22 -8.08 38.76 0.74
C THR A 22 -7.70 38.31 -0.66
N PRO A 23 -6.41 38.00 -0.94
CA PRO A 23 -6.03 37.51 -2.24
C PRO A 23 -6.79 36.22 -2.53
N ALA A 24 -7.50 36.19 -3.65
CA ALA A 24 -8.13 34.98 -4.13
C ALA A 24 -7.05 33.91 -4.32
N THR A 25 -7.17 32.81 -3.58
CA THR A 25 -6.30 31.64 -3.80
C THR A 25 -6.63 31.13 -5.19
N VAL A 26 -5.76 31.39 -6.15
CA VAL A 26 -5.81 30.76 -7.47
C VAL A 26 -5.48 29.30 -7.23
N VAL A 27 -6.51 28.46 -7.18
CA VAL A 27 -6.32 27.00 -7.25
C VAL A 27 -5.79 26.73 -8.65
N ALA A 28 -4.51 26.40 -8.76
CA ALA A 28 -3.96 25.95 -10.02
C ALA A 28 -4.83 24.79 -10.55
N PRO A 29 -5.18 24.75 -11.84
CA PRO A 29 -5.92 23.63 -12.37
C PRO A 29 -5.09 22.36 -12.09
N THR A 30 -5.72 21.41 -11.41
CA THR A 30 -5.11 20.09 -11.21
C THR A 30 -4.97 19.50 -12.60
N GLU A 31 -3.76 19.50 -13.13
CA GLU A 31 -3.47 18.87 -14.42
C GLU A 31 -3.91 17.41 -14.30
N THR A 32 -4.87 17.01 -15.14
CA THR A 32 -5.25 15.61 -15.27
C THR A 32 -4.01 14.88 -15.72
N PRO A 33 -3.47 13.92 -14.96
CA PRO A 33 -2.25 13.22 -15.35
C PRO A 33 -2.47 12.56 -16.71
N LEU A 34 -1.54 12.79 -17.64
CA LEU A 34 -1.54 12.08 -18.92
C LEU A 34 -1.38 10.59 -18.63
N LEU A 35 -2.44 9.84 -18.90
CA LEU A 35 -2.41 8.38 -18.77
C LEU A 35 -1.50 7.82 -19.87
N GLY A 36 -0.54 7.01 -19.44
CA GLY A 36 0.28 6.22 -20.35
C GLY A 36 -0.44 4.94 -20.79
N ASN A 37 0.33 3.95 -21.18
CA ASN A 37 -0.21 2.67 -21.61
C ASN A 37 -0.93 1.96 -20.47
N LEU A 38 -2.04 1.27 -20.78
CA LEU A 38 -2.68 0.32 -19.88
C LEU A 38 -1.75 -0.87 -19.68
N LEU A 39 -1.41 -1.18 -18.42
CA LEU A 39 -0.52 -2.27 -18.03
C LEU A 39 -1.29 -3.51 -17.61
N ALA A 40 -2.39 -3.33 -16.87
CA ALA A 40 -3.23 -4.42 -16.37
C ALA A 40 -4.65 -3.93 -16.12
N SER A 41 -5.61 -4.85 -16.08
CA SER A 41 -7.01 -4.58 -15.72
C SER A 41 -7.63 -5.80 -15.05
N ALA A 42 -8.50 -5.56 -14.05
CA ALA A 42 -9.32 -6.59 -13.42
C ALA A 42 -10.75 -6.09 -13.21
N GLN A 43 -11.67 -7.03 -13.04
CA GLN A 43 -13.05 -6.79 -12.63
C GLN A 43 -13.35 -7.59 -11.36
N ALA A 44 -13.81 -6.91 -10.31
CA ALA A 44 -14.12 -7.49 -9.01
C ALA A 44 -15.04 -6.53 -8.23
N ASP A 45 -15.62 -6.98 -7.13
CA ASP A 45 -16.48 -6.16 -6.27
C ASP A 45 -15.66 -5.51 -5.15
N PHE A 46 -15.09 -4.34 -5.43
CA PHE A 46 -14.20 -3.65 -4.50
C PHE A 46 -14.92 -2.87 -3.41
N ASP A 47 -16.19 -2.46 -3.64
CA ASP A 47 -16.96 -1.68 -2.67
C ASP A 47 -18.06 -2.48 -1.96
N CYS A 48 -18.15 -3.79 -2.23
CA CYS A 48 -19.14 -4.71 -1.66
C CYS A 48 -20.60 -4.34 -2.00
N ASP A 49 -20.85 -3.74 -3.14
CA ASP A 49 -22.21 -3.44 -3.59
C ASP A 49 -22.87 -4.60 -4.38
N GLY A 50 -22.14 -5.71 -4.57
CA GLY A 50 -22.54 -6.89 -5.32
C GLY A 50 -22.41 -6.74 -6.83
N ARG A 51 -21.77 -5.70 -7.33
CA ARG A 51 -21.58 -5.39 -8.73
C ARG A 51 -20.10 -5.30 -9.06
N ALA A 52 -19.72 -5.74 -10.26
CA ALA A 52 -18.33 -5.70 -10.66
C ALA A 52 -17.87 -4.27 -10.97
N ASP A 53 -16.82 -3.86 -10.32
CA ASP A 53 -16.04 -2.65 -10.56
C ASP A 53 -14.89 -2.95 -11.52
N ARG A 54 -14.22 -1.90 -12.00
CA ARG A 54 -13.06 -2.02 -12.87
C ARG A 54 -11.84 -1.38 -12.25
N LEU A 55 -10.83 -2.18 -11.95
CA LEU A 55 -9.50 -1.72 -11.57
C LEU A 55 -8.58 -1.75 -12.78
N GLN A 56 -7.85 -0.67 -13.02
CA GLN A 56 -6.92 -0.51 -14.15
C GLN A 56 -5.60 0.09 -13.66
N PHE A 57 -4.51 -0.36 -14.26
CA PHE A 57 -3.17 0.14 -13.99
C PHE A 57 -2.59 0.76 -15.24
N PHE A 58 -2.11 1.99 -15.12
CA PHE A 58 -1.53 2.74 -16.24
C PHE A 58 -0.09 3.12 -15.90
N ALA A 59 0.79 3.02 -16.90
CA ALA A 59 2.06 3.70 -16.82
C ALA A 59 1.80 5.21 -16.74
N ARG A 60 2.27 5.88 -15.71
CA ARG A 60 2.25 7.33 -15.66
C ARG A 60 3.42 7.84 -16.48
N LEU A 61 3.15 8.70 -17.47
CA LEU A 61 4.21 9.35 -18.25
C LEU A 61 4.92 10.36 -17.34
N PRO A 62 6.20 10.19 -17.07
CA PRO A 62 6.93 11.07 -16.19
C PRO A 62 7.49 12.26 -16.90
N GLY A 63 7.81 13.30 -16.14
CA GLY A 63 8.73 14.36 -16.56
C GLY A 63 10.19 13.92 -16.63
N GLY A 64 10.52 12.64 -16.33
CA GLY A 64 11.88 12.12 -16.35
C GLY A 64 11.97 10.62 -15.97
N PRO A 65 13.11 9.96 -16.27
CA PRO A 65 13.25 8.51 -16.16
C PRO A 65 13.27 7.94 -14.73
N ARG A 66 13.28 8.78 -13.69
CA ARG A 66 13.25 8.36 -12.27
C ARG A 66 11.89 8.48 -11.61
N ASP A 67 10.89 9.04 -12.30
CA ASP A 67 9.58 9.35 -11.73
C ASP A 67 8.45 8.51 -12.30
N ALA A 68 8.77 7.43 -13.03
CA ALA A 68 7.76 6.58 -13.59
C ALA A 68 6.99 5.92 -12.42
N MET A 69 5.76 6.28 -12.26
CA MET A 69 4.84 5.75 -11.27
C MET A 69 3.75 4.99 -12.01
N ILE A 70 3.22 3.97 -11.37
CA ILE A 70 2.03 3.29 -11.86
C ILE A 70 0.83 3.98 -11.21
N LEU A 71 -0.13 4.41 -12.03
CA LEU A 71 -1.42 4.89 -11.57
C LEU A 71 -2.39 3.72 -11.52
N ALA A 72 -2.95 3.44 -10.35
CA ALA A 72 -4.08 2.55 -10.19
C ALA A 72 -5.37 3.37 -10.18
N ARG A 73 -6.32 3.01 -11.05
CA ARG A 73 -7.64 3.64 -11.19
C ARG A 73 -8.72 2.60 -10.98
N LEU A 74 -9.53 2.82 -9.96
CA LEU A 74 -10.76 2.07 -9.70
C LEU A 74 -11.95 2.88 -10.24
N THR A 75 -12.75 2.26 -11.11
CA THR A 75 -14.03 2.79 -11.56
C THR A 75 -15.13 1.90 -11.01
N LEU A 76 -15.90 2.42 -10.07
CA LEU A 76 -17.01 1.70 -9.46
C LEU A 76 -18.16 1.49 -10.46
N ALA A 77 -19.02 0.53 -10.20
CA ALA A 77 -20.23 0.28 -10.98
C ALA A 77 -21.16 1.51 -11.02
N THR A 78 -21.04 2.43 -10.07
CA THR A 78 -21.72 3.74 -10.03
C THR A 78 -21.11 4.78 -10.94
N ALA A 79 -20.02 4.46 -11.67
CA ALA A 79 -19.16 5.36 -12.43
C ALA A 79 -18.33 6.35 -11.62
N ALA A 80 -18.29 6.24 -10.29
CA ALA A 80 -17.33 6.97 -9.47
C ALA A 80 -15.91 6.47 -9.75
N VAL A 81 -14.93 7.40 -9.77
CA VAL A 81 -13.53 7.11 -10.10
C VAL A 81 -12.65 7.46 -8.91
N HIS A 82 -11.80 6.52 -8.51
CA HIS A 82 -10.83 6.67 -7.44
C HIS A 82 -9.45 6.28 -7.95
N GLU A 83 -8.43 7.04 -7.55
CA GLU A 83 -7.07 6.84 -8.03
C GLU A 83 -6.08 6.83 -6.88
N THR A 84 -5.05 6.02 -7.04
CA THR A 84 -3.87 6.04 -6.16
C THR A 84 -2.63 5.70 -6.98
N THR A 85 -1.45 6.04 -6.46
CA THR A 85 -0.19 5.71 -7.13
C THR A 85 0.52 4.57 -6.41
N LEU A 86 1.06 3.64 -7.19
CA LEU A 86 2.04 2.70 -6.70
C LEU A 86 3.42 3.37 -6.79
N GLY A 87 4.26 3.16 -5.77
CA GLY A 87 5.62 3.71 -5.76
C GLY A 87 6.45 3.19 -6.92
N SER A 88 7.74 3.49 -6.89
CA SER A 88 8.68 3.43 -8.00
C SER A 88 8.62 2.17 -8.89
N ASN A 89 9.18 2.30 -10.01
CA ASN A 89 9.26 1.53 -11.24
C ASN A 89 10.33 0.51 -11.33
N ASP A 90 10.90 0.05 -10.27
CA ASP A 90 11.76 -1.13 -10.30
C ASP A 90 10.95 -2.41 -10.59
N VAL A 91 9.75 -2.24 -11.18
CA VAL A 91 8.93 -3.33 -11.69
C VAL A 91 9.40 -3.62 -13.10
N ALA A 92 10.22 -4.66 -13.23
CA ALA A 92 10.70 -5.13 -14.55
C ALA A 92 9.57 -5.72 -15.41
N GLU A 93 8.48 -6.14 -14.75
CA GLU A 93 7.32 -6.73 -15.41
C GLU A 93 6.26 -5.66 -15.74
N PRO A 94 5.70 -5.71 -16.93
CA PRO A 94 4.69 -4.71 -17.34
C PRO A 94 3.36 -4.86 -16.59
N ASN A 95 3.11 -5.99 -15.91
CA ASN A 95 1.86 -6.24 -15.18
C ASN A 95 2.07 -6.09 -13.67
N PRO A 96 1.60 -4.99 -13.05
CA PRO A 96 1.72 -4.80 -11.61
C PRO A 96 0.69 -5.61 -10.80
N LEU A 97 -0.35 -6.16 -11.42
CA LEU A 97 -1.41 -6.90 -10.73
C LEU A 97 -1.03 -8.37 -10.58
N ILE A 98 -0.85 -8.83 -9.34
CA ILE A 98 -0.60 -10.23 -9.02
C ILE A 98 -1.93 -11.00 -8.99
N GLY A 99 -2.95 -10.45 -8.33
CA GLY A 99 -4.25 -11.10 -8.21
C GLY A 99 -5.25 -10.30 -7.41
N ILE A 100 -6.45 -10.88 -7.26
CA ILE A 100 -7.56 -10.31 -6.50
C ILE A 100 -7.95 -11.30 -5.41
N ALA A 101 -8.13 -10.82 -4.19
CA ALA A 101 -8.63 -11.58 -3.04
C ALA A 101 -9.16 -10.64 -1.96
N ASP A 102 -10.03 -11.13 -1.09
CA ASP A 102 -10.39 -10.46 0.17
C ASP A 102 -9.24 -10.66 1.17
N VAL A 103 -8.28 -9.72 1.20
CA VAL A 103 -7.08 -9.85 2.04
C VAL A 103 -7.29 -9.39 3.48
N ASN A 104 -8.26 -8.50 3.71
CA ASN A 104 -8.57 -7.95 5.02
C ASN A 104 -9.77 -8.62 5.69
N GLY A 105 -10.48 -9.49 4.99
CA GLY A 105 -11.57 -10.28 5.51
C GLY A 105 -12.88 -9.51 5.68
N ASP A 106 -13.05 -8.40 4.97
CA ASP A 106 -14.26 -7.58 5.06
C ASP A 106 -15.35 -7.97 4.05
N GLY A 107 -15.06 -8.95 3.20
CA GLY A 107 -15.95 -9.50 2.19
C GLY A 107 -15.87 -8.80 0.84
N CYS A 108 -15.11 -7.71 0.73
CA CYS A 108 -14.84 -7.04 -0.55
C CYS A 108 -13.61 -7.65 -1.24
N ASP A 109 -13.55 -7.50 -2.53
CA ASP A 109 -12.35 -7.87 -3.28
C ASP A 109 -11.28 -6.77 -3.13
N ASP A 110 -10.03 -7.18 -2.89
CA ASP A 110 -8.85 -6.32 -2.81
C ASP A 110 -7.83 -6.73 -3.88
N ALA A 111 -6.93 -5.81 -4.25
CA ALA A 111 -5.89 -6.11 -5.22
C ALA A 111 -4.53 -6.34 -4.54
N ILE A 112 -3.86 -7.41 -4.96
CA ILE A 112 -2.49 -7.73 -4.60
C ILE A 112 -1.60 -7.24 -5.73
N VAL A 113 -0.64 -6.36 -5.41
CA VAL A 113 0.13 -5.65 -6.43
C VAL A 113 1.63 -5.75 -6.21
N THR A 114 2.38 -5.84 -7.29
CA THR A 114 3.83 -5.69 -7.31
C THR A 114 4.17 -4.20 -7.20
N VAL A 115 5.05 -3.85 -6.27
CA VAL A 115 5.56 -2.49 -6.07
C VAL A 115 7.07 -2.37 -6.25
N GLY A 116 7.73 -3.49 -6.49
CA GLY A 116 9.15 -3.58 -6.81
C GLY A 116 9.54 -5.01 -7.12
N GLN A 117 10.68 -5.19 -7.80
CA GLN A 117 11.19 -6.50 -8.15
C GLN A 117 12.71 -6.55 -7.99
N GLY A 118 13.17 -7.57 -7.26
CA GLY A 118 14.58 -7.93 -7.17
C GLY A 118 14.95 -9.03 -8.16
N ALA A 119 16.17 -9.53 -8.08
CA ALA A 119 16.65 -10.61 -8.95
C ALA A 119 15.86 -11.92 -8.76
N SER A 120 15.36 -12.17 -7.55
CA SER A 120 14.66 -13.42 -7.19
C SER A 120 13.50 -13.18 -6.22
N THR A 121 13.19 -11.94 -5.89
CA THR A 121 12.14 -11.56 -4.93
C THR A 121 11.22 -10.52 -5.52
N VAL A 122 9.96 -10.50 -5.07
CA VAL A 122 8.95 -9.53 -5.47
C VAL A 122 8.50 -8.76 -4.23
N TRP A 123 8.53 -7.43 -4.30
CA TRP A 123 7.92 -6.56 -3.30
C TRP A 123 6.45 -6.38 -3.62
N THR A 124 5.62 -6.70 -2.65
CA THR A 124 4.16 -6.76 -2.78
C THR A 124 3.50 -5.81 -1.80
N SER A 125 2.45 -5.17 -2.26
CA SER A 125 1.55 -4.35 -1.46
C SER A 125 0.10 -4.71 -1.77
N PHE A 126 -0.84 -4.11 -1.04
CA PHE A 126 -2.27 -4.33 -1.24
C PHE A 126 -2.96 -3.01 -1.53
N LEU A 127 -3.97 -3.06 -2.42
CA LEU A 127 -4.90 -1.96 -2.66
C LEU A 127 -6.28 -2.39 -2.20
N VAL A 128 -6.89 -1.58 -1.37
CA VAL A 128 -8.21 -1.77 -0.80
C VAL A 128 -9.09 -0.55 -1.08
N TYR A 129 -10.39 -0.75 -1.22
CA TYR A 129 -11.33 0.37 -1.23
C TYR A 129 -11.86 0.60 0.18
N ALA A 130 -11.45 1.70 0.80
CA ALA A 130 -11.80 2.02 2.17
C ALA A 130 -12.10 3.51 2.32
N ASP A 131 -13.10 3.85 3.13
CA ASP A 131 -13.52 5.24 3.43
C ASP A 131 -13.78 6.08 2.16
N GLY A 132 -14.37 5.46 1.14
CA GLY A 132 -14.69 6.13 -0.12
C GLY A 132 -13.47 6.45 -1.01
N ALA A 133 -12.35 5.76 -0.84
CA ALA A 133 -11.14 5.96 -1.63
C ALA A 133 -10.40 4.64 -1.90
N LEU A 134 -9.70 4.57 -3.03
CA LEU A 134 -8.72 3.52 -3.31
C LEU A 134 -7.43 3.84 -2.54
N ARG A 135 -7.03 2.95 -1.64
CA ARG A 135 -5.89 3.15 -0.72
C ARG A 135 -4.88 2.03 -0.84
N ARG A 136 -3.61 2.36 -0.72
CA ARG A 136 -2.59 1.37 -0.36
C ARG A 136 -2.71 1.05 1.12
N VAL A 137 -2.56 -0.23 1.46
CA VAL A 137 -2.49 -0.65 2.85
C VAL A 137 -1.22 -0.10 3.49
N GLU A 138 -1.35 0.42 4.70
CA GLU A 138 -0.27 1.06 5.44
C GLU A 138 -0.02 0.35 6.77
N GLU A 139 1.21 0.45 7.25
CA GLU A 139 1.63 0.14 8.61
C GLU A 139 2.52 1.26 9.13
N ASN A 140 2.26 1.75 10.35
CA ASN A 140 3.00 2.86 10.95
C ASN A 140 3.05 4.14 10.07
N GLY A 141 2.00 4.39 9.28
CA GLY A 141 1.90 5.56 8.40
C GLY A 141 2.73 5.47 7.12
N ALA A 142 3.23 4.30 6.78
CA ALA A 142 3.92 4.03 5.51
C ALA A 142 3.24 2.87 4.76
N PRO A 143 3.19 2.91 3.42
CA PRO A 143 2.68 1.79 2.64
C PRO A 143 3.46 0.50 2.90
N VAL A 144 2.74 -0.60 3.15
CA VAL A 144 3.38 -1.91 3.37
C VAL A 144 4.07 -2.40 2.11
N MET A 145 5.21 -3.07 2.32
CA MET A 145 5.96 -3.77 1.29
C MET A 145 6.41 -5.12 1.84
N PHE A 146 5.70 -6.17 1.50
CA PHE A 146 6.08 -7.54 1.87
C PHE A 146 6.85 -8.20 0.73
N LEU A 147 7.66 -9.19 1.07
CA LEU A 147 8.43 -9.97 0.11
C LEU A 147 7.81 -11.35 -0.09
N PHE A 148 7.82 -11.85 -1.31
CA PHE A 148 7.66 -13.27 -1.59
C PHE A 148 8.63 -13.73 -2.69
N ALA A 149 8.69 -15.07 -2.93
CA ALA A 149 9.69 -15.73 -3.73
C ALA A 149 11.09 -15.71 -3.09
N GLY A 150 12.13 -16.01 -3.82
CA GLY A 150 13.49 -16.11 -3.26
C GLY A 150 14.46 -16.83 -4.19
N SER A 151 15.56 -17.26 -3.63
CA SER A 151 16.60 -18.03 -4.29
C SER A 151 16.76 -19.40 -3.62
N VAL A 152 17.77 -20.16 -4.02
CA VAL A 152 18.10 -21.44 -3.37
C VAL A 152 18.62 -21.31 -1.93
N ARG A 153 18.95 -20.10 -1.47
CA ARG A 153 19.50 -19.83 -0.13
C ARG A 153 18.64 -18.93 0.74
N HIS A 154 17.57 -18.39 0.23
CA HIS A 154 16.58 -17.61 0.98
C HIS A 154 15.23 -17.69 0.32
N GLY A 155 14.20 -17.67 1.12
CA GLY A 155 12.81 -17.64 0.70
C GLY A 155 12.00 -16.63 1.47
N ASN A 156 10.96 -16.11 0.83
CA ASN A 156 10.00 -15.24 1.44
C ASN A 156 8.59 -15.66 1.05
N SER A 157 7.64 -15.52 1.96
CA SER A 157 6.25 -15.81 1.66
C SER A 157 5.30 -14.85 2.33
N ILE A 158 4.14 -14.72 1.72
CA ILE A 158 3.00 -13.96 2.25
C ILE A 158 1.81 -14.91 2.32
N GLU A 159 1.16 -14.95 3.46
CA GLU A 159 -0.07 -15.71 3.67
C GLU A 159 -1.14 -14.78 4.24
N CYS A 160 -2.29 -14.71 3.56
CA CYS A 160 -3.49 -14.13 4.12
C CYS A 160 -4.27 -15.24 4.80
N ARG A 161 -4.36 -15.21 6.12
CA ARG A 161 -5.05 -16.24 6.88
C ARG A 161 -6.09 -15.66 7.83
N ARG A 162 -6.90 -16.54 8.37
CA ARG A 162 -7.87 -16.20 9.40
C ARG A 162 -7.64 -17.07 10.62
N THR A 163 -7.36 -16.45 11.76
CA THR A 163 -7.20 -17.14 13.03
C THR A 163 -8.37 -16.77 13.95
N LYS A 164 -9.26 -17.72 14.24
CA LYS A 164 -10.46 -17.47 15.05
C LYS A 164 -11.26 -16.23 14.58
N ASP A 165 -11.54 -16.18 13.29
CA ASP A 165 -12.25 -15.08 12.62
C ASP A 165 -11.49 -13.74 12.54
N THR A 166 -10.26 -13.66 13.02
CA THR A 166 -9.40 -12.49 12.85
C THR A 166 -8.59 -12.64 11.58
N PRO A 167 -8.73 -11.73 10.60
CA PRO A 167 -7.90 -11.74 9.40
C PRO A 167 -6.49 -11.27 9.75
N GLU A 168 -5.50 -11.94 9.16
CA GLU A 168 -4.07 -11.72 9.40
C GLU A 168 -3.29 -11.77 8.09
N ILE A 169 -2.25 -10.96 8.00
CA ILE A 169 -1.18 -11.13 7.02
C ILE A 169 0.02 -11.73 7.76
N VAL A 170 0.53 -12.86 7.26
CA VAL A 170 1.74 -13.48 7.78
C VAL A 170 2.84 -13.38 6.74
N ALA A 171 3.87 -12.62 7.08
CA ALA A 171 5.08 -12.52 6.26
C ALA A 171 6.17 -13.42 6.85
N ARG A 172 6.82 -14.23 6.00
CA ARG A 172 7.90 -15.11 6.43
C ARG A 172 9.15 -14.86 5.62
N GLY A 173 10.28 -14.96 6.30
CA GLY A 173 11.60 -14.99 5.67
C GLY A 173 12.40 -16.19 6.20
N VAL A 174 13.01 -16.97 5.31
CA VAL A 174 13.92 -18.05 5.64
C VAL A 174 15.26 -17.87 4.94
N SER A 175 16.35 -18.25 5.60
CA SER A 175 17.68 -18.27 4.98
C SER A 175 18.60 -19.30 5.62
N ASP A 176 19.56 -19.83 4.83
CA ASP A 176 20.59 -20.77 5.27
C ASP A 176 21.98 -20.11 5.44
N TYR A 177 22.03 -18.76 5.60
CA TYR A 177 23.29 -18.04 5.61
C TYR A 177 24.16 -18.29 6.86
N THR A 178 23.56 -18.79 7.93
CA THR A 178 24.25 -19.01 9.22
C THR A 178 24.68 -20.44 9.43
N SER A 179 24.13 -21.42 8.68
CA SER A 179 24.44 -22.84 8.82
C SER A 179 24.13 -23.64 7.55
N ASP A 180 25.00 -24.61 7.22
CA ASP A 180 24.74 -25.51 6.10
C ASP A 180 23.65 -26.55 6.40
N TYR A 181 23.31 -26.77 7.67
CA TYR A 181 22.33 -27.76 8.15
C TYR A 181 21.09 -27.17 8.79
N ALA A 182 20.90 -25.86 8.67
CA ALA A 182 19.75 -25.22 9.28
C ALA A 182 19.37 -23.94 8.53
N TRP A 183 18.07 -23.65 8.56
CA TRP A 183 17.48 -22.42 8.03
C TRP A 183 16.96 -21.56 9.18
N ASP A 184 17.38 -20.31 9.23
CA ASP A 184 16.79 -19.33 10.12
C ASP A 184 15.42 -18.93 9.58
N LEU A 185 14.39 -18.94 10.42
CA LEU A 185 13.03 -18.51 10.11
C LEU A 185 12.65 -17.31 10.93
N VAL A 186 12.13 -16.30 10.27
CA VAL A 186 11.39 -15.17 10.88
C VAL A 186 9.97 -15.23 10.36
N GLU A 187 9.00 -15.19 11.27
CA GLU A 187 7.58 -15.07 10.96
C GLU A 187 7.03 -13.83 11.65
N ASP A 188 6.52 -12.88 10.86
CA ASP A 188 5.85 -11.68 11.31
C ASP A 188 4.35 -11.82 11.06
N VAL A 189 3.56 -11.65 12.11
CA VAL A 189 2.09 -11.68 12.04
C VAL A 189 1.59 -10.25 12.16
N HIS A 190 0.81 -9.81 11.18
CA HIS A 190 0.20 -8.50 11.14
C HIS A 190 -1.31 -8.63 11.26
N HIS A 191 -1.91 -7.86 12.15
CA HIS A 191 -3.36 -7.76 12.30
C HIS A 191 -3.90 -6.52 11.60
N TRP A 192 -5.11 -6.61 11.09
CA TRP A 192 -5.82 -5.46 10.55
C TRP A 192 -6.36 -4.59 11.67
N TYR A 193 -5.86 -3.36 11.76
CA TYR A 193 -6.36 -2.33 12.66
C TYR A 193 -7.60 -1.62 12.06
N SER A 194 -7.63 -1.47 10.75
CA SER A 194 -8.76 -0.98 9.96
C SER A 194 -8.73 -1.65 8.59
N ARG A 195 -9.69 -1.30 7.71
CA ARG A 195 -9.73 -1.82 6.33
C ARG A 195 -8.45 -1.57 5.53
N SER A 196 -7.69 -0.52 5.85
CA SER A 196 -6.49 -0.11 5.11
C SER A 196 -5.23 -0.01 5.97
N GLN A 197 -5.27 -0.44 7.22
CA GLN A 197 -4.13 -0.32 8.13
C GLN A 197 -3.83 -1.63 8.84
N LEU A 198 -2.55 -2.00 8.81
CA LEU A 198 -1.99 -3.12 9.54
C LEU A 198 -1.21 -2.64 10.77
N VAL A 199 -1.04 -3.55 11.70
CA VAL A 199 -0.15 -3.42 12.86
C VAL A 199 0.62 -4.72 13.04
N LEU A 200 1.92 -4.65 13.19
CA LEU A 200 2.73 -5.81 13.57
C LEU A 200 2.29 -6.31 14.95
N TRP A 201 1.72 -7.50 14.98
CA TRP A 201 1.21 -8.12 16.20
C TRP A 201 2.26 -8.94 16.94
N SER A 202 3.00 -9.75 16.19
CA SER A 202 4.07 -10.57 16.78
C SER A 202 5.14 -10.92 15.76
N THR A 203 6.37 -11.08 16.26
CA THR A 203 7.49 -11.65 15.52
C THR A 203 7.96 -12.92 16.21
N THR A 204 8.04 -14.02 15.47
CA THR A 204 8.61 -15.28 15.95
C THR A 204 9.89 -15.60 15.18
N ARG A 205 10.91 -16.07 15.90
CA ARG A 205 12.17 -16.53 15.33
C ARG A 205 12.39 -17.98 15.70
N SER A 206 12.75 -18.80 14.74
CA SER A 206 13.03 -20.22 14.95
C SER A 206 14.05 -20.71 13.94
N VAL A 207 14.45 -21.98 14.10
CA VAL A 207 15.41 -22.62 13.22
C VAL A 207 14.80 -23.93 12.69
N ILE A 208 14.92 -24.16 11.39
CA ILE A 208 14.48 -25.39 10.73
C ILE A 208 15.73 -26.22 10.42
N ALA A 209 15.92 -27.31 11.13
CA ALA A 209 17.03 -28.24 10.85
C ALA A 209 16.76 -29.05 9.57
N VAL A 210 17.79 -29.31 8.78
CA VAL A 210 17.76 -30.17 7.60
C VAL A 210 18.74 -31.31 7.76
N SER A 211 18.47 -32.46 7.13
CA SER A 211 19.28 -33.68 7.27
C SER A 211 20.62 -33.64 6.50
N ASP A 212 20.59 -32.91 5.39
CA ASP A 212 21.74 -32.82 4.48
C ASP A 212 22.15 -31.35 4.32
N ALA A 213 23.45 -31.14 4.10
CA ALA A 213 23.97 -29.79 3.89
C ALA A 213 23.32 -29.14 2.68
N TYR A 214 22.85 -27.91 2.86
CA TYR A 214 22.15 -27.11 1.85
C TYR A 214 20.82 -27.69 1.36
N ALA A 215 20.27 -28.71 2.06
CA ALA A 215 18.94 -29.21 1.73
C ALA A 215 17.87 -28.13 1.99
N MET A 216 16.85 -28.06 1.13
CA MET A 216 15.68 -27.21 1.34
C MET A 216 14.86 -27.74 2.51
N PRO A 217 14.18 -26.87 3.27
CA PRO A 217 13.20 -27.30 4.27
C PRO A 217 12.13 -28.20 3.66
N ALA A 218 11.66 -29.20 4.40
CA ALA A 218 10.66 -30.15 3.91
C ALA A 218 9.39 -29.47 3.39
N ASP A 219 8.95 -28.40 4.06
CA ASP A 219 7.78 -27.60 3.68
C ASP A 219 8.18 -26.32 2.94
N HIS A 220 9.17 -26.39 2.04
CA HIS A 220 9.72 -25.21 1.39
C HIS A 220 8.67 -24.35 0.68
N ASP A 221 7.64 -24.93 0.08
CA ASP A 221 6.55 -24.20 -0.59
C ASP A 221 5.85 -23.21 0.34
N ARG A 222 5.86 -23.46 1.65
CA ARG A 222 5.35 -22.56 2.67
C ARG A 222 6.13 -21.24 2.76
N TYR A 223 7.38 -21.26 2.33
CA TYR A 223 8.32 -20.15 2.51
C TYR A 223 8.71 -19.45 1.21
N TRP A 224 8.19 -19.88 0.06
CA TRP A 224 8.52 -19.34 -1.27
C TRP A 224 7.27 -18.96 -2.06
N GLY A 225 6.30 -18.30 -1.48
CA GLY A 225 5.08 -18.05 -2.23
C GLY A 225 4.15 -17.00 -1.69
N LEU A 226 3.04 -16.86 -2.36
CA LEU A 226 1.94 -16.02 -1.94
C LEU A 226 0.67 -16.88 -1.86
N SER A 227 0.04 -16.90 -0.71
CA SER A 227 -1.20 -17.63 -0.44
C SER A 227 -2.21 -16.70 0.23
N CYS A 228 -3.11 -16.15 -0.55
CA CYS A 228 -4.20 -15.30 -0.07
C CYS A 228 -5.54 -15.86 -0.54
N GLY A 229 -6.01 -16.92 0.14
CA GLY A 229 -7.33 -17.51 -0.08
C GLY A 229 -7.58 -17.90 -1.55
N ASN A 230 -8.64 -17.39 -2.12
CA ASN A 230 -9.03 -17.63 -3.50
C ASN A 230 -8.44 -16.58 -4.46
N VAL A 231 -7.13 -16.40 -4.46
CA VAL A 231 -6.47 -15.47 -5.39
C VAL A 231 -6.92 -15.79 -6.81
N LYS A 232 -7.64 -14.87 -7.43
CA LYS A 232 -7.92 -14.88 -8.85
C LYS A 232 -6.71 -14.26 -9.54
N LEU A 233 -5.80 -15.09 -10.04
CA LEU A 233 -4.62 -14.60 -10.77
C LEU A 233 -5.07 -13.76 -11.96
N ALA A 234 -4.42 -12.63 -12.17
CA ALA A 234 -4.60 -11.82 -13.37
C ALA A 234 -4.07 -12.61 -14.58
N GLY A 235 -4.95 -12.87 -15.53
CA GLY A 235 -4.64 -13.55 -16.78
C GLY A 235 -4.05 -12.63 -17.85
#